data_8470419bc88fe3788ace94ababbcf154
#
_entry.id   8470419bc88fe3788ace94ababbcf154
#
_cell.length_a   1.000
_cell.length_b   1.000
_cell.length_c   1.000
_cell.angle_alpha   90.00
_cell.angle_beta   90.00
_cell.angle_gamma   90.00
#
_symmetry.space_group_name_H-M   'P 1'
#
loop_
_entity.id
_entity.type
_entity.pdbx_description
1 polymer ?
#
loop_
_entity_poly.entity_id
_entity_poly.type
_entity_poly.pdbx_seq_one_letter_code
_entity_poly.pdbx_strand_id
1 'polypeptide(L)'
;MSNKEFLELAGVPVIVHPPANLSLPAPLIVLWHGFGIPNSEELLAEVLPLQEVQAWKAYLGLPGFGKRLPEGGIDEIARKQLEDYVLKLLLPISEQAMQELPNVVEALQEKFPIDNKKGIGLFGFSAGGITALLTLLESSLPIRTIVLAGVTNNLLSAVDAYERGTKHYYPELTEEQIKYRWSEASEIAKKRLDFVARASEVVKRQAIPAMLFVHGSQDEVFPVNQIEELYKTIAQHYEEDNQSERLCLKIFENLEHQIDLEAAKNSPDLKQDITQLQQVVTDWFNQNLC
;
A
#
# COMPACT_ATOMS: atom_id res chain seq x y z
N MET A 1 -23.26 -13.45 -7.87
CA MET A 1 -22.54 -13.51 -6.59
C MET A 1 -21.06 -13.64 -6.94
N SER A 2 -20.23 -12.69 -6.55
CA SER A 2 -18.79 -12.77 -6.76
C SER A 2 -18.24 -13.91 -5.90
N ASN A 3 -17.75 -14.99 -6.54
CA ASN A 3 -17.09 -16.09 -5.84
C ASN A 3 -15.71 -15.62 -5.38
N LYS A 4 -15.65 -14.96 -4.20
CA LYS A 4 -14.37 -14.70 -3.55
C LYS A 4 -13.82 -16.02 -2.99
N GLU A 5 -12.53 -16.26 -3.19
CA GLU A 5 -11.83 -17.41 -2.64
C GLU A 5 -10.88 -16.97 -1.52
N PHE A 6 -10.89 -17.72 -0.42
CA PHE A 6 -9.94 -17.56 0.69
C PHE A 6 -8.89 -18.66 0.56
N LEU A 7 -7.65 -18.29 0.39
CA LEU A 7 -6.55 -19.21 0.11
C LEU A 7 -5.38 -18.94 1.05
N GLU A 8 -4.51 -19.92 1.14
CA GLU A 8 -3.13 -19.75 1.60
C GLU A 8 -2.21 -20.14 0.46
N LEU A 9 -1.43 -19.17 -0.03
CA LEU A 9 -0.53 -19.35 -1.16
C LEU A 9 0.90 -18.99 -0.73
N ALA A 10 1.81 -19.93 -0.88
CA ALA A 10 3.20 -19.79 -0.43
C ALA A 10 3.34 -19.30 1.04
N GLY A 11 2.41 -19.74 1.92
CA GLY A 11 2.37 -19.34 3.34
C GLY A 11 1.76 -17.97 3.60
N VAL A 12 1.17 -17.32 2.58
CA VAL A 12 0.50 -16.02 2.71
C VAL A 12 -1.01 -16.21 2.60
N PRO A 13 -1.81 -15.69 3.55
CA PRO A 13 -3.26 -15.62 3.40
C PRO A 13 -3.62 -14.63 2.29
N VAL A 14 -4.47 -15.07 1.38
CA VAL A 14 -4.88 -14.31 0.20
C VAL A 14 -6.40 -14.42 0.02
N ILE A 15 -7.05 -13.30 -0.22
CA ILE A 15 -8.42 -13.28 -0.72
C ILE A 15 -8.35 -12.97 -2.21
N VAL A 16 -8.97 -13.82 -3.04
CA VAL A 16 -8.99 -13.64 -4.49
C VAL A 16 -10.38 -13.27 -4.95
N HIS A 17 -10.50 -12.14 -5.64
CA HIS A 17 -11.71 -11.75 -6.36
C HIS A 17 -11.48 -11.94 -7.87
N PRO A 18 -12.45 -12.53 -8.60
CA PRO A 18 -12.35 -12.74 -10.04
C PRO A 18 -12.47 -11.42 -10.81
N PRO A 19 -12.05 -11.40 -12.10
CA PRO A 19 -12.35 -10.30 -13.01
C PRO A 19 -13.85 -10.12 -13.21
N ALA A 20 -14.27 -8.93 -13.65
CA ALA A 20 -15.67 -8.65 -13.95
C ALA A 20 -16.26 -9.62 -15.01
N ASN A 21 -15.43 -10.07 -15.95
CA ASN A 21 -15.79 -11.07 -16.94
C ASN A 21 -14.77 -12.23 -16.92
N LEU A 22 -15.26 -13.45 -16.65
CA LEU A 22 -14.45 -14.69 -16.54
C LEU A 22 -14.12 -15.36 -17.87
N SER A 23 -14.59 -14.83 -18.98
CA SER A 23 -14.50 -15.52 -20.31
C SER A 23 -13.11 -15.48 -20.94
N LEU A 24 -12.17 -14.67 -20.40
CA LEU A 24 -10.82 -14.48 -20.93
C LEU A 24 -9.79 -14.46 -19.82
N PRO A 25 -8.52 -14.84 -20.09
CA PRO A 25 -7.41 -14.53 -19.20
C PRO A 25 -7.37 -13.03 -18.90
N ALA A 26 -7.14 -12.68 -17.64
CA ALA A 26 -7.12 -11.29 -17.18
C ALA A 26 -5.85 -11.00 -16.37
N PRO A 27 -5.35 -9.75 -16.34
CA PRO A 27 -4.16 -9.39 -15.56
C PRO A 27 -4.41 -9.56 -14.06
N LEU A 28 -3.35 -9.46 -13.26
CA LEU A 28 -3.38 -9.56 -11.81
C LEU A 28 -3.16 -8.20 -11.17
N ILE A 29 -3.94 -7.89 -10.14
CA ILE A 29 -3.70 -6.82 -9.19
C ILE A 29 -3.41 -7.44 -7.82
N VAL A 30 -2.32 -7.01 -7.19
CA VAL A 30 -1.96 -7.35 -5.82
C VAL A 30 -2.23 -6.16 -4.93
N LEU A 31 -2.91 -6.39 -3.79
CA LEU A 31 -3.32 -5.33 -2.89
C LEU A 31 -2.84 -5.62 -1.47
N TRP A 32 -2.20 -4.62 -0.84
CA TRP A 32 -1.78 -4.66 0.57
C TRP A 32 -2.48 -3.58 1.40
N HIS A 33 -2.98 -3.98 2.57
CA HIS A 33 -3.56 -3.13 3.59
C HIS A 33 -2.49 -2.37 4.40
N GLY A 34 -2.90 -1.49 5.32
CA GLY A 34 -2.02 -0.76 6.24
C GLY A 34 -1.90 -1.41 7.63
N PHE A 35 -1.26 -0.68 8.56
CA PHE A 35 -1.29 -1.00 9.99
C PHE A 35 -2.57 -0.47 10.66
N GLY A 36 -3.11 0.65 10.18
CA GLY A 36 -4.44 1.17 10.52
C GLY A 36 -5.53 0.66 9.56
N ILE A 37 -6.80 1.01 9.83
CA ILE A 37 -7.97 0.54 9.05
C ILE A 37 -7.92 1.09 7.61
N PRO A 38 -8.00 0.17 6.59
CA PRO A 38 -8.09 -1.29 6.66
C PRO A 38 -6.76 -1.94 7.05
N ASN A 39 -6.79 -2.81 8.07
CA ASN A 39 -5.60 -3.46 8.64
C ASN A 39 -5.60 -4.99 8.47
N SER A 40 -6.38 -5.49 7.53
CA SER A 40 -6.38 -6.88 7.10
C SER A 40 -6.77 -6.98 5.63
N GLU A 41 -6.47 -8.13 5.03
CA GLU A 41 -6.89 -8.46 3.66
C GLU A 41 -8.40 -8.49 3.51
N GLU A 42 -9.14 -8.90 4.55
CA GLU A 42 -10.60 -8.91 4.56
C GLU A 42 -11.17 -7.49 4.51
N LEU A 43 -10.70 -6.60 5.40
CA LEU A 43 -11.16 -5.22 5.44
C LEU A 43 -10.80 -4.45 4.17
N LEU A 44 -9.60 -4.69 3.61
CA LEU A 44 -9.23 -4.07 2.35
C LEU A 44 -10.11 -4.54 1.20
N ALA A 45 -10.46 -5.84 1.15
CA ALA A 45 -11.35 -6.39 0.13
C ALA A 45 -12.80 -5.86 0.27
N GLU A 46 -13.22 -5.43 1.46
CA GLU A 46 -14.50 -4.77 1.69
C GLU A 46 -14.46 -3.29 1.28
N VAL A 47 -13.41 -2.58 1.66
CA VAL A 47 -13.21 -1.16 1.33
C VAL A 47 -13.01 -0.96 -0.16
N LEU A 48 -12.26 -1.83 -0.82
CA LEU A 48 -11.87 -1.68 -2.22
C LEU A 48 -12.13 -2.98 -3.02
N PRO A 49 -13.40 -3.37 -3.23
CA PRO A 49 -13.75 -4.65 -3.84
C PRO A 49 -13.41 -4.74 -5.32
N LEU A 50 -13.24 -3.63 -6.04
CA LEU A 50 -12.88 -3.52 -7.45
C LEU A 50 -13.68 -4.45 -8.38
N GLN A 51 -15.01 -4.54 -8.16
CA GLN A 51 -15.87 -5.52 -8.84
C GLN A 51 -15.94 -5.30 -10.35
N GLU A 52 -15.83 -4.04 -10.81
CA GLU A 52 -15.89 -3.65 -12.22
C GLU A 52 -14.54 -3.70 -12.94
N VAL A 53 -13.46 -4.07 -12.22
CA VAL A 53 -12.13 -4.18 -12.81
C VAL A 53 -11.96 -5.53 -13.50
N GLN A 54 -11.51 -5.49 -14.77
CA GLN A 54 -11.25 -6.66 -15.59
C GLN A 54 -9.88 -7.28 -15.28
N ALA A 55 -9.62 -7.56 -13.99
CA ALA A 55 -8.40 -8.19 -13.49
C ALA A 55 -8.72 -9.16 -12.35
N TRP A 56 -7.86 -10.12 -12.09
CA TRP A 56 -7.80 -10.86 -10.85
C TRP A 56 -7.29 -9.93 -9.74
N LYS A 57 -7.96 -9.89 -8.59
CA LYS A 57 -7.58 -9.08 -7.43
C LYS A 57 -7.18 -10.02 -6.31
N ALA A 58 -5.92 -9.93 -5.89
CA ALA A 58 -5.36 -10.70 -4.77
C ALA A 58 -5.03 -9.75 -3.62
N TYR A 59 -5.84 -9.83 -2.56
CA TYR A 59 -5.65 -9.08 -1.32
C TYR A 59 -4.78 -9.92 -0.38
N LEU A 60 -3.58 -9.45 -0.10
CA LEU A 60 -2.57 -10.18 0.66
C LEU A 60 -2.49 -9.67 2.11
N GLY A 61 -2.50 -10.61 3.06
CA GLY A 61 -2.22 -10.30 4.47
C GLY A 61 -0.75 -9.90 4.68
N LEU A 62 -0.53 -8.74 5.30
CA LEU A 62 0.81 -8.32 5.72
C LEU A 62 1.31 -9.19 6.88
N PRO A 63 2.63 -9.49 6.96
CA PRO A 63 3.22 -10.14 8.12
C PRO A 63 2.85 -9.41 9.42
N GLY A 64 2.46 -10.17 10.44
CA GLY A 64 2.09 -9.62 11.74
C GLY A 64 0.68 -9.04 11.86
N PHE A 65 -0.14 -9.10 10.81
CA PHE A 65 -1.52 -8.58 10.81
C PHE A 65 -2.54 -9.62 10.34
N GLY A 66 -3.81 -9.38 10.64
CA GLY A 66 -4.90 -10.28 10.25
C GLY A 66 -4.65 -11.72 10.72
N LYS A 67 -4.69 -12.67 9.80
CA LYS A 67 -4.41 -14.09 10.08
C LYS A 67 -2.93 -14.40 10.35
N ARG A 68 -2.04 -13.42 10.18
CA ARG A 68 -0.59 -13.56 10.38
C ARG A 68 -0.12 -12.96 11.71
N LEU A 69 -1.03 -12.69 12.65
CA LEU A 69 -0.66 -12.24 14.00
C LEU A 69 0.29 -13.25 14.65
N PRO A 70 1.36 -12.81 15.32
CA PRO A 70 2.24 -13.67 16.08
C PRO A 70 1.49 -14.32 17.25
N GLU A 71 2.08 -15.34 17.89
CA GLU A 71 1.48 -16.05 19.02
C GLU A 71 1.09 -15.10 20.19
N GLY A 72 1.87 -14.02 20.42
CA GLY A 72 1.56 -12.97 21.39
C GLY A 72 0.50 -11.96 20.94
N GLY A 73 -0.11 -12.14 19.74
CA GLY A 73 -1.17 -11.28 19.22
C GLY A 73 -0.76 -9.84 19.01
N ILE A 74 -1.71 -8.93 19.21
CA ILE A 74 -1.50 -7.48 19.06
C ILE A 74 -0.51 -6.90 20.09
N ASP A 75 -0.43 -7.51 21.28
CA ASP A 75 0.50 -7.06 22.32
C ASP A 75 1.97 -7.26 21.88
N GLU A 76 2.25 -8.33 21.14
CA GLU A 76 3.58 -8.57 20.58
C GLU A 76 3.90 -7.52 19.49
N ILE A 77 2.94 -7.12 18.68
CA ILE A 77 3.10 -6.05 17.68
C ILE A 77 3.38 -4.72 18.40
N ALA A 78 2.60 -4.38 19.41
CA ALA A 78 2.80 -3.17 20.21
C ALA A 78 4.18 -3.16 20.90
N ARG A 79 4.61 -4.31 21.45
CA ARG A 79 5.95 -4.46 22.02
C ARG A 79 7.05 -4.21 20.99
N LYS A 80 6.97 -4.79 19.81
CA LYS A 80 7.94 -4.58 18.71
C LYS A 80 7.97 -3.11 18.29
N GLN A 81 6.80 -2.49 18.20
CA GLN A 81 6.67 -1.09 17.86
C GLN A 81 7.39 -0.17 18.87
N LEU A 82 7.20 -0.41 20.18
CA LEU A 82 7.83 0.37 21.24
C LEU A 82 9.33 0.08 21.39
N GLU A 83 9.77 -1.15 21.11
CA GLU A 83 11.18 -1.52 21.19
C GLU A 83 12.01 -0.92 20.05
N ASP A 84 11.53 -1.03 18.81
CA ASP A 84 12.15 -0.43 17.62
C ASP A 84 11.16 -0.44 16.45
N TYR A 85 10.46 0.65 16.26
CA TYR A 85 9.44 0.80 15.22
C TYR A 85 9.98 0.49 13.81
N VAL A 86 11.20 0.93 13.51
CA VAL A 86 11.79 0.75 12.17
C VAL A 86 12.29 -0.67 11.98
N LEU A 87 13.18 -1.14 12.88
CA LEU A 87 13.93 -2.39 12.65
C LEU A 87 13.20 -3.65 13.14
N LYS A 88 12.20 -3.51 14.03
CA LYS A 88 11.41 -4.65 14.52
C LYS A 88 9.99 -4.73 13.97
N LEU A 89 9.50 -3.65 13.36
CA LEU A 89 8.13 -3.64 12.85
C LEU A 89 8.09 -3.24 11.36
N LEU A 90 8.27 -1.96 11.01
CA LEU A 90 7.96 -1.43 9.69
C LEU A 90 8.80 -2.09 8.58
N LEU A 91 10.12 -2.06 8.72
CA LEU A 91 11.03 -2.58 7.70
C LEU A 91 10.89 -4.10 7.51
N PRO A 92 10.94 -4.95 8.56
CA PRO A 92 10.80 -6.40 8.40
C PRO A 92 9.49 -6.81 7.75
N ILE A 93 8.37 -6.15 8.09
CA ILE A 93 7.07 -6.44 7.50
C ILE A 93 7.07 -6.12 6.00
N SER A 94 7.56 -4.93 5.62
CA SER A 94 7.61 -4.50 4.23
C SER A 94 8.54 -5.36 3.39
N GLU A 95 9.71 -5.72 3.92
CA GLU A 95 10.68 -6.59 3.27
C GLU A 95 10.14 -8.01 3.06
N GLN A 96 9.58 -8.60 4.11
CA GLN A 96 9.03 -9.95 4.03
C GLN A 96 7.88 -10.02 3.02
N ALA A 97 6.94 -9.07 3.04
CA ALA A 97 5.83 -9.03 2.10
C ALA A 97 6.31 -8.85 0.64
N MET A 98 7.34 -8.02 0.41
CA MET A 98 7.97 -7.87 -0.90
C MET A 98 8.66 -9.19 -1.35
N GLN A 99 9.40 -9.85 -0.45
CA GLN A 99 10.13 -11.09 -0.76
C GLN A 99 9.20 -12.29 -1.02
N GLU A 100 8.06 -12.36 -0.36
CA GLU A 100 7.04 -13.40 -0.55
C GLU A 100 6.29 -13.26 -1.89
N LEU A 101 6.18 -12.04 -2.41
CA LEU A 101 5.32 -11.74 -3.56
C LEU A 101 5.61 -12.57 -4.81
N PRO A 102 6.87 -12.80 -5.26
CA PRO A 102 7.13 -13.62 -6.45
C PRO A 102 6.51 -15.01 -6.36
N ASN A 103 6.65 -15.68 -5.21
CA ASN A 103 6.11 -17.03 -4.99
C ASN A 103 4.56 -17.02 -4.94
N VAL A 104 3.96 -15.97 -4.37
CA VAL A 104 2.51 -15.80 -4.36
C VAL A 104 1.98 -15.57 -5.77
N VAL A 105 2.66 -14.74 -6.57
CA VAL A 105 2.29 -14.48 -7.98
C VAL A 105 2.38 -15.77 -8.80
N GLU A 106 3.43 -16.57 -8.65
CA GLU A 106 3.58 -17.87 -9.32
C GLU A 106 2.43 -18.81 -8.95
N ALA A 107 2.13 -18.98 -7.67
CA ALA A 107 1.03 -19.83 -7.21
C ALA A 107 -0.35 -19.37 -7.68
N LEU A 108 -0.56 -18.04 -7.81
CA LEU A 108 -1.78 -17.47 -8.39
C LEU A 108 -1.89 -17.80 -9.89
N GLN A 109 -0.78 -17.70 -10.63
CA GLN A 109 -0.72 -17.98 -12.07
C GLN A 109 -0.93 -19.47 -12.39
N GLU A 110 -0.50 -20.37 -11.50
CA GLU A 110 -0.80 -21.80 -11.62
C GLU A 110 -2.28 -22.13 -11.39
N LYS A 111 -2.94 -21.38 -10.51
CA LYS A 111 -4.32 -21.64 -10.09
C LYS A 111 -5.37 -20.95 -10.95
N PHE A 112 -5.07 -19.77 -11.48
CA PHE A 112 -6.02 -18.91 -12.18
C PHE A 112 -5.52 -18.55 -13.58
N PRO A 113 -6.42 -18.33 -14.57
CA PRO A 113 -6.05 -17.92 -15.92
C PRO A 113 -5.61 -16.45 -15.96
N ILE A 114 -4.42 -16.19 -15.42
CA ILE A 114 -3.83 -14.85 -15.36
C ILE A 114 -3.04 -14.56 -16.66
N ASP A 115 -3.25 -13.38 -17.26
CA ASP A 115 -2.47 -12.90 -18.39
C ASP A 115 -1.13 -12.30 -17.94
N ASN A 116 -0.08 -13.09 -18.01
CA ASN A 116 1.27 -12.69 -17.62
C ASN A 116 1.91 -11.64 -18.54
N LYS A 117 1.39 -11.45 -19.76
CA LYS A 117 2.02 -10.56 -20.76
C LYS A 117 1.80 -9.09 -20.45
N LYS A 118 0.75 -8.78 -19.72
CA LYS A 118 0.40 -7.39 -19.37
C LYS A 118 1.18 -6.86 -18.16
N GLY A 119 1.92 -7.71 -17.44
CA GLY A 119 2.49 -7.38 -16.13
C GLY A 119 1.41 -7.37 -15.05
N ILE A 120 1.76 -6.86 -13.87
CA ILE A 120 0.86 -6.80 -12.71
C ILE A 120 0.55 -5.37 -12.30
N GLY A 121 -0.62 -5.17 -11.69
CA GLY A 121 -0.97 -3.97 -10.94
C GLY A 121 -0.62 -4.15 -9.45
N LEU A 122 -0.24 -3.07 -8.80
CA LEU A 122 -0.06 -3.02 -7.34
C LEU A 122 -1.00 -1.99 -6.74
N PHE A 123 -1.52 -2.29 -5.57
CA PHE A 123 -2.16 -1.32 -4.67
C PHE A 123 -1.53 -1.44 -3.30
N GLY A 124 -1.22 -0.31 -2.66
CA GLY A 124 -0.76 -0.29 -1.29
C GLY A 124 -1.36 0.86 -0.49
N PHE A 125 -1.90 0.54 0.68
CA PHE A 125 -2.41 1.52 1.63
C PHE A 125 -1.45 1.66 2.81
N SER A 126 -1.06 2.89 3.18
CA SER A 126 -0.22 3.18 4.36
C SER A 126 1.08 2.33 4.35
N ALA A 127 1.30 1.47 5.34
CA ALA A 127 2.44 0.53 5.36
C ALA A 127 2.47 -0.42 4.15
N GLY A 128 1.29 -0.83 3.63
CA GLY A 128 1.19 -1.55 2.36
C GLY A 128 1.66 -0.72 1.17
N GLY A 129 1.51 0.61 1.23
CA GLY A 129 2.06 1.53 0.23
C GLY A 129 3.59 1.59 0.25
N ILE A 130 4.21 1.56 1.45
CA ILE A 130 5.66 1.42 1.60
C ILE A 130 6.13 0.10 0.99
N THR A 131 5.42 -1.00 1.27
CA THR A 131 5.69 -2.32 0.68
C THR A 131 5.58 -2.28 -0.84
N ALA A 132 4.56 -1.63 -1.39
CA ALA A 132 4.35 -1.51 -2.83
C ALA A 132 5.44 -0.66 -3.52
N LEU A 133 5.86 0.46 -2.90
CA LEU A 133 6.99 1.27 -3.39
C LEU A 133 8.31 0.51 -3.33
N LEU A 134 8.57 -0.19 -2.24
CA LEU A 134 9.78 -1.02 -2.10
C LEU A 134 9.79 -2.13 -3.16
N THR A 135 8.64 -2.77 -3.39
CA THR A 135 8.47 -3.78 -4.45
C THR A 135 8.70 -3.17 -5.83
N LEU A 136 8.16 -1.97 -6.08
CA LEU A 136 8.39 -1.26 -7.33
C LEU A 136 9.89 -1.02 -7.57
N LEU A 137 10.62 -0.57 -6.56
CA LEU A 137 12.01 -0.16 -6.71
C LEU A 137 13.01 -1.33 -6.71
N GLU A 138 12.70 -2.44 -6.02
CA GLU A 138 13.69 -3.49 -5.75
C GLU A 138 13.33 -4.87 -6.32
N SER A 139 12.09 -5.11 -6.75
CA SER A 139 11.75 -6.39 -7.37
C SER A 139 11.95 -6.39 -8.88
N SER A 140 12.15 -7.58 -9.45
CA SER A 140 12.19 -7.79 -10.91
C SER A 140 10.82 -8.03 -11.53
N LEU A 141 9.73 -8.01 -10.75
CA LEU A 141 8.38 -8.24 -11.26
C LEU A 141 7.99 -7.17 -12.28
N PRO A 142 7.29 -7.53 -13.36
CA PRO A 142 6.87 -6.59 -14.39
C PRO A 142 5.65 -5.77 -13.91
N ILE A 143 5.91 -4.70 -13.14
CA ILE A 143 4.86 -3.83 -12.59
C ILE A 143 4.43 -2.84 -13.68
N ARG A 144 3.18 -2.94 -14.11
CA ARG A 144 2.59 -2.10 -15.15
C ARG A 144 1.97 -0.83 -14.61
N THR A 145 1.33 -0.94 -13.44
CA THR A 145 0.69 0.19 -12.77
C THR A 145 0.69 0.01 -11.26
N ILE A 146 0.69 1.12 -10.54
CA ILE A 146 0.65 1.14 -9.08
C ILE A 146 -0.30 2.24 -8.58
N VAL A 147 -1.08 1.90 -7.56
CA VAL A 147 -1.90 2.85 -6.81
C VAL A 147 -1.42 2.90 -5.37
N LEU A 148 -1.14 4.09 -4.88
CA LEU A 148 -0.61 4.36 -3.55
C LEU A 148 -1.59 5.23 -2.77
N ALA A 149 -2.15 4.70 -1.69
CA ALA A 149 -3.14 5.37 -0.86
C ALA A 149 -2.58 5.69 0.52
N GLY A 150 -2.67 6.95 0.98
CA GLY A 150 -2.23 7.37 2.30
C GLY A 150 -0.77 6.98 2.59
N VAL A 151 0.13 7.15 1.64
CA VAL A 151 1.54 6.74 1.76
C VAL A 151 2.42 7.91 2.18
N THR A 152 3.50 7.61 2.91
CA THR A 152 4.54 8.59 3.26
C THR A 152 5.58 8.76 2.14
N ASN A 153 6.26 9.90 2.14
CA ASN A 153 7.34 10.22 1.22
C ASN A 153 8.71 9.62 1.61
N ASN A 154 8.93 9.36 2.91
CA ASN A 154 10.18 8.80 3.43
C ASN A 154 10.03 8.21 4.84
N LEU A 155 11.07 7.51 5.32
CA LEU A 155 11.06 6.88 6.64
C LEU A 155 11.04 7.89 7.80
N LEU A 156 11.65 9.08 7.63
CA LEU A 156 11.63 10.09 8.69
C LEU A 156 10.19 10.52 8.99
N SER A 157 9.41 10.79 7.96
CA SER A 157 7.99 11.12 8.09
C SER A 157 7.17 10.00 8.74
N ALA A 158 7.49 8.73 8.43
CA ALA A 158 6.86 7.58 9.09
C ALA A 158 7.22 7.49 10.58
N VAL A 159 8.46 7.79 10.94
CA VAL A 159 8.89 7.86 12.36
C VAL A 159 8.23 9.03 13.09
N ASP A 160 8.15 10.20 12.47
CA ASP A 160 7.44 11.35 13.05
C ASP A 160 5.96 11.03 13.32
N ALA A 161 5.29 10.31 12.40
CA ALA A 161 3.92 9.85 12.59
C ALA A 161 3.82 8.84 13.75
N TYR A 162 4.76 7.90 13.84
CA TYR A 162 4.86 6.95 14.94
C TYR A 162 5.02 7.69 16.31
N GLU A 163 5.91 8.68 16.40
CA GLU A 163 6.14 9.45 17.61
C GLU A 163 4.87 10.21 18.05
N ARG A 164 4.18 10.87 17.10
CA ARG A 164 2.89 11.55 17.38
C ARG A 164 1.81 10.58 17.82
N GLY A 165 1.65 9.45 17.13
CA GLY A 165 0.68 8.42 17.49
C GLY A 165 0.98 7.80 18.85
N THR A 166 2.24 7.51 19.16
CA THR A 166 2.66 6.98 20.46
C THR A 166 2.32 7.97 21.58
N LYS A 167 2.57 9.27 21.37
CA LYS A 167 2.21 10.31 22.36
C LYS A 167 0.70 10.40 22.60
N HIS A 168 -0.09 10.22 21.54
CA HIS A 168 -1.56 10.24 21.64
C HIS A 168 -2.09 9.06 22.46
N TYR A 169 -1.60 7.83 22.21
CA TYR A 169 -2.07 6.62 22.90
C TYR A 169 -1.44 6.40 24.28
N TYR A 170 -0.24 6.95 24.53
CA TYR A 170 0.51 6.83 25.79
C TYR A 170 0.93 8.21 26.30
N PRO A 171 -0.03 9.06 26.71
CA PRO A 171 0.22 10.45 27.11
C PRO A 171 1.13 10.56 28.35
N GLU A 172 1.26 9.51 29.15
CA GLU A 172 2.15 9.42 30.31
C GLU A 172 3.64 9.31 29.94
N LEU A 173 3.97 8.87 28.72
CA LEU A 173 5.35 8.77 28.28
C LEU A 173 5.96 10.16 28.01
N THR A 174 7.20 10.33 28.42
CA THR A 174 7.96 11.55 28.13
C THR A 174 8.39 11.61 26.66
N GLU A 175 8.68 12.80 26.15
CA GLU A 175 9.20 12.95 24.77
C GLU A 175 10.50 12.16 24.55
N GLU A 176 11.37 12.09 25.57
CA GLU A 176 12.62 11.32 25.48
C GLU A 176 12.38 9.80 25.38
N GLN A 177 11.29 9.30 25.96
CA GLN A 177 10.91 7.89 25.89
C GLN A 177 10.26 7.52 24.54
N ILE A 178 9.59 8.49 23.90
CA ILE A 178 8.90 8.30 22.62
C ILE A 178 9.85 8.50 21.45
N LYS A 179 10.79 9.45 21.57
CA LYS A 179 11.67 9.85 20.48
C LYS A 179 12.50 8.68 19.96
N TYR A 180 12.38 8.40 18.66
CA TYR A 180 13.09 7.32 17.99
C TYR A 180 14.61 7.57 18.01
N ARG A 181 15.37 6.55 18.40
CA ARG A 181 16.83 6.61 18.49
C ARG A 181 17.44 5.93 17.26
N TRP A 182 17.95 6.75 16.35
CA TRP A 182 18.57 6.27 15.12
C TRP A 182 19.89 5.54 15.43
N SER A 183 19.95 4.27 15.02
CA SER A 183 21.15 3.44 14.99
C SER A 183 21.76 3.46 13.59
N GLU A 184 22.97 2.92 13.42
CA GLU A 184 23.56 2.75 12.09
C GLU A 184 22.66 1.94 11.15
N ALA A 185 22.03 0.87 11.64
CA ALA A 185 21.11 0.05 10.86
C ALA A 185 19.84 0.82 10.45
N SER A 186 19.25 1.61 11.34
CA SER A 186 18.09 2.42 10.99
C SER A 186 18.42 3.62 10.09
N GLU A 187 19.66 4.16 10.13
CA GLU A 187 20.11 5.14 9.14
C GLU A 187 20.29 4.52 7.74
N ILE A 188 20.67 3.25 7.64
CA ILE A 188 20.64 2.52 6.36
C ILE A 188 19.21 2.35 5.86
N ALA A 189 18.28 1.94 6.75
CA ALA A 189 16.86 1.84 6.43
C ALA A 189 16.27 3.18 5.98
N LYS A 190 16.66 4.28 6.61
CA LYS A 190 16.23 5.63 6.26
C LYS A 190 16.60 6.01 4.82
N LYS A 191 17.81 5.71 4.40
CA LYS A 191 18.23 5.95 3.00
C LYS A 191 17.47 5.05 2.01
N ARG A 192 17.20 3.81 2.39
CA ARG A 192 16.49 2.85 1.54
C ARG A 192 15.01 3.20 1.35
N LEU A 193 14.37 3.74 2.39
CA LEU A 193 12.97 4.17 2.37
C LEU A 193 12.80 5.69 2.15
N ASP A 194 13.81 6.36 1.62
CA ASP A 194 13.70 7.73 1.13
C ASP A 194 13.22 7.72 -0.33
N PHE A 195 11.90 7.68 -0.51
CA PHE A 195 11.28 7.56 -1.83
C PHE A 195 11.42 8.85 -2.65
N VAL A 196 11.60 9.99 -1.99
CA VAL A 196 11.90 11.26 -2.66
C VAL A 196 13.31 11.21 -3.28
N ALA A 197 14.32 10.82 -2.51
CA ALA A 197 15.68 10.67 -3.03
C ALA A 197 15.80 9.59 -4.11
N ARG A 198 14.92 8.56 -4.06
CA ARG A 198 14.90 7.44 -5.00
C ARG A 198 13.93 7.61 -6.17
N ALA A 199 13.26 8.75 -6.30
CA ALA A 199 12.23 8.99 -7.30
C ALA A 199 12.69 8.69 -8.75
N SER A 200 13.95 9.03 -9.09
CA SER A 200 14.52 8.74 -10.41
C SER A 200 14.64 7.24 -10.75
N GLU A 201 14.58 6.34 -9.75
CA GLU A 201 14.66 4.91 -9.99
C GLU A 201 13.38 4.37 -10.65
N VAL A 202 12.24 5.05 -10.44
CA VAL A 202 10.94 4.65 -10.99
C VAL A 202 10.98 4.61 -12.52
N VAL A 203 11.57 5.63 -13.16
CA VAL A 203 11.64 5.74 -14.62
C VAL A 203 12.78 4.91 -15.24
N LYS A 204 13.69 4.37 -14.43
CA LYS A 204 14.78 3.49 -14.90
C LYS A 204 14.33 2.04 -15.09
N ARG A 205 13.10 1.71 -14.76
CA ARG A 205 12.55 0.36 -15.00
C ARG A 205 12.40 0.10 -16.50
N GLN A 206 12.46 -1.17 -16.89
CA GLN A 206 12.29 -1.59 -18.30
C GLN A 206 10.98 -1.05 -18.93
N ALA A 207 9.92 -0.95 -18.12
CA ALA A 207 8.69 -0.26 -18.46
C ALA A 207 8.34 0.70 -17.33
N ILE A 208 8.21 1.99 -17.65
CA ILE A 208 7.77 3.01 -16.67
C ILE A 208 6.32 2.71 -16.29
N PRO A 209 6.00 2.48 -15.00
CA PRO A 209 4.64 2.15 -14.58
C PRO A 209 3.71 3.36 -14.71
N ALA A 210 2.40 3.14 -14.82
CA ALA A 210 1.44 4.20 -14.52
C ALA A 210 1.26 4.30 -13.00
N MET A 211 1.30 5.52 -12.43
CA MET A 211 1.20 5.72 -10.97
C MET A 211 0.06 6.65 -10.60
N LEU A 212 -0.80 6.18 -9.70
CA LEU A 212 -1.83 7.00 -9.06
C LEU A 212 -1.53 7.13 -7.57
N PHE A 213 -1.47 8.36 -7.11
CA PHE A 213 -1.48 8.68 -5.69
C PHE A 213 -2.88 9.12 -5.28
N VAL A 214 -3.41 8.54 -4.20
CA VAL A 214 -4.68 8.95 -3.58
C VAL A 214 -4.43 9.29 -2.11
N HIS A 215 -4.94 10.43 -1.66
CA HIS A 215 -4.65 10.92 -0.32
C HIS A 215 -5.82 11.72 0.24
N GLY A 216 -5.98 11.70 1.56
CA GLY A 216 -6.97 12.52 2.25
C GLY A 216 -6.40 13.87 2.66
N SER A 217 -7.18 14.97 2.49
CA SER A 217 -6.75 16.27 2.98
C SER A 217 -6.78 16.36 4.50
N GLN A 218 -7.55 15.49 5.16
CA GLN A 218 -7.68 15.41 6.62
C GLN A 218 -6.74 14.34 7.23
N ASP A 219 -5.77 13.84 6.45
CA ASP A 219 -4.80 12.85 6.94
C ASP A 219 -3.83 13.48 7.94
N GLU A 220 -4.03 13.20 9.25
CA GLU A 220 -3.18 13.68 10.33
C GLU A 220 -1.95 12.78 10.56
N VAL A 221 -1.95 11.56 9.99
CA VAL A 221 -0.81 10.64 10.08
C VAL A 221 0.28 11.07 9.09
N PHE A 222 -0.11 11.28 7.82
CA PHE A 222 0.78 11.77 6.78
C PHE A 222 0.19 13.03 6.15
N PRO A 223 0.62 14.23 6.57
CA PRO A 223 0.10 15.49 5.99
C PRO A 223 0.27 15.56 4.46
N VAL A 224 -0.70 16.16 3.80
CA VAL A 224 -0.80 16.25 2.32
C VAL A 224 0.50 16.74 1.65
N ASN A 225 1.22 17.67 2.27
CA ASN A 225 2.46 18.19 1.71
C ASN A 225 3.54 17.11 1.50
N GLN A 226 3.52 16.02 2.26
CA GLN A 226 4.47 14.92 2.08
C GLN A 226 4.21 14.14 0.78
N ILE A 227 2.96 13.82 0.49
CA ILE A 227 2.62 13.13 -0.76
C ILE A 227 2.77 14.04 -1.97
N GLU A 228 2.48 15.35 -1.81
CA GLU A 228 2.73 16.33 -2.86
C GLU A 228 4.22 16.47 -3.21
N GLU A 229 5.11 16.43 -2.20
CA GLU A 229 6.55 16.44 -2.43
C GLU A 229 6.99 15.22 -3.24
N LEU A 230 6.58 14.01 -2.82
CA LEU A 230 6.90 12.78 -3.54
C LEU A 230 6.35 12.82 -4.97
N TYR A 231 5.08 13.21 -5.13
CA TYR A 231 4.46 13.34 -6.45
C TYR A 231 5.21 14.33 -7.36
N LYS A 232 5.51 15.52 -6.87
CA LYS A 232 6.22 16.57 -7.63
C LYS A 232 7.62 16.10 -8.06
N THR A 233 8.33 15.39 -7.17
CA THR A 233 9.66 14.87 -7.51
C THR A 233 9.59 13.78 -8.57
N ILE A 234 8.63 12.85 -8.47
CA ILE A 234 8.43 11.83 -9.50
C ILE A 234 7.95 12.46 -10.82
N ALA A 235 7.08 13.47 -10.75
CA ALA A 235 6.53 14.14 -11.94
C ALA A 235 7.62 14.76 -12.82
N GLN A 236 8.67 15.31 -12.23
CA GLN A 236 9.82 15.85 -12.99
C GLN A 236 10.46 14.75 -13.86
N HIS A 237 10.65 13.54 -13.34
CA HIS A 237 11.21 12.43 -14.10
C HIS A 237 10.26 11.89 -15.17
N TYR A 238 8.95 11.87 -14.89
CA TYR A 238 7.95 11.49 -15.90
C TYR A 238 7.85 12.50 -17.03
N GLU A 239 8.02 13.80 -16.74
CA GLU A 239 8.06 14.85 -17.76
C GLU A 239 9.31 14.73 -18.64
N GLU A 240 10.48 14.49 -18.05
CA GLU A 240 11.75 14.27 -18.78
C GLU A 240 11.64 13.09 -19.75
N ASP A 241 10.88 12.05 -19.40
CA ASP A 241 10.63 10.84 -20.23
C ASP A 241 9.37 10.94 -21.11
N ASN A 242 8.70 12.10 -21.14
CA ASN A 242 7.45 12.32 -21.88
C ASN A 242 6.32 11.33 -21.52
N GLN A 243 6.17 11.01 -20.24
CA GLN A 243 5.17 10.08 -19.69
C GLN A 243 4.24 10.73 -18.66
N SER A 244 4.10 12.06 -18.65
CA SER A 244 3.35 12.82 -17.64
C SER A 244 1.89 12.35 -17.49
N GLU A 245 1.27 11.89 -18.58
CA GLU A 245 -0.10 11.37 -18.59
C GLU A 245 -0.27 10.07 -17.81
N ARG A 246 0.84 9.40 -17.45
CA ARG A 246 0.86 8.15 -16.66
C ARG A 246 1.03 8.38 -15.17
N LEU A 247 1.04 9.63 -14.72
CA LEU A 247 1.18 10.01 -13.32
C LEU A 247 0.00 10.89 -12.88
N CYS A 248 -0.66 10.54 -11.78
CA CYS A 248 -1.79 11.28 -11.26
C CYS A 248 -1.75 11.37 -9.73
N LEU A 249 -2.18 12.51 -9.20
CA LEU A 249 -2.44 12.71 -7.76
C LEU A 249 -3.90 13.13 -7.59
N LYS A 250 -4.61 12.44 -6.69
CA LYS A 250 -5.99 12.77 -6.31
C LYS A 250 -6.08 12.99 -4.81
N ILE A 251 -6.50 14.18 -4.40
CA ILE A 251 -6.75 14.51 -3.00
C ILE A 251 -8.27 14.50 -2.76
N PHE A 252 -8.70 13.88 -1.65
CA PHE A 252 -10.09 13.81 -1.19
C PHE A 252 -10.27 14.73 0.02
N GLU A 253 -11.30 15.56 0.00
CA GLU A 253 -11.45 16.68 0.94
C GLU A 253 -11.77 16.24 2.38
N ASN A 254 -12.57 15.17 2.53
CA ASN A 254 -13.04 14.70 3.83
C ASN A 254 -12.42 13.37 4.24
N LEU A 255 -11.46 12.84 3.46
CA LEU A 255 -10.79 11.59 3.78
C LEU A 255 -9.68 11.85 4.78
N GLU A 256 -9.71 11.11 5.88
CA GLU A 256 -8.64 10.98 6.88
C GLU A 256 -7.61 9.92 6.44
N HIS A 257 -6.67 9.59 7.33
CA HIS A 257 -5.73 8.51 7.06
C HIS A 257 -6.43 7.15 6.91
N GLN A 258 -7.37 6.86 7.81
CA GLN A 258 -8.10 5.59 7.78
C GLN A 258 -9.22 5.62 6.74
N ILE A 259 -9.38 4.50 6.02
CA ILE A 259 -10.49 4.30 5.10
C ILE A 259 -11.51 3.40 5.80
N ASP A 260 -12.31 4.01 6.67
CA ASP A 260 -13.21 3.30 7.59
C ASP A 260 -14.67 3.36 7.11
N LEU A 261 -15.19 2.20 6.67
CA LEU A 261 -16.59 2.07 6.23
C LEU A 261 -17.59 2.20 7.38
N GLU A 262 -17.20 1.87 8.62
CA GLU A 262 -18.08 2.02 9.78
C GLU A 262 -18.23 3.51 10.14
N ALA A 263 -17.13 4.25 10.18
CA ALA A 263 -17.17 5.71 10.35
C ALA A 263 -17.98 6.40 9.26
N ALA A 264 -17.85 5.95 8.02
CA ALA A 264 -18.57 6.48 6.88
C ALA A 264 -20.12 6.31 6.96
N LYS A 265 -20.63 5.37 7.77
CA LYS A 265 -22.08 5.24 7.98
C LYS A 265 -22.69 6.48 8.64
N ASN A 266 -21.90 7.21 9.41
CA ASN A 266 -22.33 8.38 10.16
C ASN A 266 -21.84 9.71 9.53
N SER A 267 -21.09 9.66 8.42
CA SER A 267 -20.55 10.81 7.72
C SER A 267 -20.83 10.70 6.22
N PRO A 268 -21.86 11.42 5.70
CA PRO A 268 -22.18 11.41 4.28
C PRO A 268 -21.02 11.85 3.38
N ASP A 269 -20.25 12.85 3.81
CA ASP A 269 -19.13 13.39 3.04
C ASP A 269 -17.98 12.39 2.96
N LEU A 270 -17.61 11.74 4.07
CA LEU A 270 -16.64 10.65 4.10
C LEU A 270 -17.09 9.47 3.22
N LYS A 271 -18.37 9.10 3.30
CA LYS A 271 -18.95 8.06 2.45
C LYS A 271 -18.84 8.39 0.96
N GLN A 272 -19.09 9.65 0.62
CA GLN A 272 -18.94 10.13 -0.76
C GLN A 272 -17.47 10.02 -1.21
N ASP A 273 -16.53 10.48 -0.40
CA ASP A 273 -15.10 10.42 -0.73
C ASP A 273 -14.60 8.98 -0.88
N ILE A 274 -15.02 8.06 -0.01
CA ILE A 274 -14.68 6.63 -0.15
C ILE A 274 -15.28 6.05 -1.44
N THR A 275 -16.52 6.41 -1.78
CA THR A 275 -17.14 5.96 -3.04
C THR A 275 -16.37 6.50 -4.27
N GLN A 276 -15.99 7.77 -4.24
CA GLN A 276 -15.19 8.38 -5.30
C GLN A 276 -13.78 7.75 -5.39
N LEU A 277 -13.14 7.44 -4.25
CA LEU A 277 -11.86 6.74 -4.20
C LEU A 277 -11.97 5.36 -4.88
N GLN A 278 -13.01 4.58 -4.55
CA GLN A 278 -13.27 3.29 -5.20
C GLN A 278 -13.40 3.43 -6.73
N GLN A 279 -14.13 4.46 -7.18
CA GLN A 279 -14.32 4.71 -8.60
C GLN A 279 -13.00 5.13 -9.28
N VAL A 280 -12.27 6.07 -8.71
CA VAL A 280 -10.98 6.55 -9.26
C VAL A 280 -9.97 5.40 -9.37
N VAL A 281 -9.88 4.53 -8.37
CA VAL A 281 -8.98 3.36 -8.39
C VAL A 281 -9.45 2.33 -9.44
N THR A 282 -10.75 2.11 -9.54
CA THR A 282 -11.35 1.22 -10.55
C THR A 282 -11.03 1.69 -11.97
N ASP A 283 -11.28 2.97 -12.25
CA ASP A 283 -11.02 3.57 -13.57
C ASP A 283 -9.53 3.54 -13.92
N TRP A 284 -8.68 3.81 -12.93
CA TRP A 284 -7.24 3.77 -13.12
C TRP A 284 -6.73 2.38 -13.53
N PHE A 285 -7.15 1.33 -12.86
CA PHE A 285 -6.75 -0.03 -13.21
C PHE A 285 -7.32 -0.47 -14.56
N ASN A 286 -8.57 -0.14 -14.87
CA ASN A 286 -9.15 -0.45 -16.18
C ASN A 286 -8.43 0.26 -17.32
N GLN A 287 -8.00 1.50 -17.11
CA GLN A 287 -7.28 2.28 -18.13
C GLN A 287 -5.83 1.83 -18.32
N ASN A 288 -5.13 1.46 -17.24
CA ASN A 288 -3.67 1.29 -17.25
C ASN A 288 -3.20 -0.18 -17.19
N LEU A 289 -4.09 -1.12 -16.88
CA LEU A 289 -3.76 -2.54 -16.76
C LEU A 289 -4.61 -3.44 -17.65
N CYS A 290 -5.90 -3.18 -17.76
CA CYS A 290 -6.86 -4.00 -18.52
C CYS A 290 -7.01 -3.54 -19.96
#